data_b529a44323cee3f814db09c31026b8f7
#
_entry.id   b529a44323cee3f814db09c31026b8f7
#
_cell.length_a   1.000
_cell.length_b   1.000
_cell.length_c   1.000
_cell.angle_alpha   90.00
_cell.angle_beta   90.00
_cell.angle_gamma   90.00
#
_symmetry.space_group_name_H-M   'P 1'
#
loop_
_entity.id
_entity.type
_entity.pdbx_description
1 polymer ?
#
loop_
_entity_poly.entity_id
_entity_poly.type
_entity_poly.pdbx_seq_one_letter_code
_entity_poly.pdbx_strand_id
1 'polypeptide(L)'
;MEKIHEISAEHLSLERVADIIYNNYQLRLSEDARQRIVRCRKYLDEKIARSEVPIYGVTTGFGSLCNISISKHQLSQLQINLMMSHACGCGDRVPRDIVRIMLLLKIQSLSYGYSGCQLVTVERLIDFFNAGVCPIVYMQGSVGASGDLVPLAHLCLPLVGLGEVEFEGRQMSGAELLQLKHWESIALASKEGLALLNGTQNMAAFGCWAIIKAKQLSQWADCIAALSLDAYNGRIEAFYHAVHAVRPHKGQLDTAARISQLLAGSQIIEKSKTHVQDPYSFRCIPQVHGTVKDTLQYVEHVLDTEINAATDNPTVCPDEDLVISAGNFHGEPIALPMDFLTLAMSELANISERRTYKLVSGTRGLPSFLVANPGVNSGFMITQYTAASIVSQSKGLCMPASADSIPTSQGQEDHVSMGANAGTKLYTVVNNTERVLAIELFNAAQALEFRRPEQTSPVLERLVANYRQVVPFISDDVVMYPYIAKSVEFLQTQTLPDTNPTL
;
A
#
# COMPACT_ATOMS: atom_id res chain seq x y z
N MET A 1 7.03 11.01 25.77
CA MET A 1 6.54 9.68 26.20
C MET A 1 6.68 8.75 25.00
N GLU A 2 7.19 7.56 25.20
CA GLU A 2 7.28 6.53 24.17
C GLU A 2 5.86 6.10 23.77
N LYS A 3 5.56 6.11 22.47
CA LYS A 3 4.24 5.71 21.95
C LYS A 3 4.22 4.18 21.88
N ILE A 4 3.29 3.54 22.59
CA ILE A 4 3.15 2.08 22.63
C ILE A 4 1.83 1.69 22.00
N HIS A 5 1.86 0.69 21.12
CA HIS A 5 0.68 -0.03 20.66
C HIS A 5 0.64 -1.40 21.30
N GLU A 6 -0.48 -1.72 21.93
CA GLU A 6 -0.70 -3.01 22.57
C GLU A 6 -1.36 -3.97 21.57
N ILE A 7 -0.65 -5.04 21.23
CA ILE A 7 -1.15 -6.12 20.37
C ILE A 7 -2.16 -6.94 21.16
N SER A 8 -3.39 -6.97 20.69
CA SER A 8 -4.53 -7.61 21.38
C SER A 8 -5.51 -8.23 20.37
N ALA A 9 -6.68 -8.70 20.84
CA ALA A 9 -7.78 -9.10 19.95
C ALA A 9 -8.68 -7.94 19.53
N GLU A 10 -8.40 -6.73 20.02
CA GLU A 10 -9.12 -5.54 19.57
C GLU A 10 -8.84 -5.28 18.09
N HIS A 11 -9.84 -4.72 17.44
CA HIS A 11 -9.76 -4.44 16.01
C HIS A 11 -8.62 -3.46 15.67
N LEU A 12 -7.72 -3.90 14.79
CA LEU A 12 -6.64 -3.09 14.23
C LEU A 12 -7.14 -2.40 12.96
N SER A 13 -7.36 -1.08 12.97
CA SER A 13 -7.76 -0.35 11.77
C SER A 13 -6.55 0.01 10.88
N LEU A 14 -6.82 0.27 9.59
CA LEU A 14 -5.78 0.72 8.64
C LEU A 14 -5.17 2.06 9.04
N GLU A 15 -5.97 2.98 9.63
CA GLU A 15 -5.45 4.23 10.18
C GLU A 15 -4.49 3.96 11.34
N ARG A 16 -4.78 2.97 12.17
CA ARG A 16 -3.89 2.58 13.26
C ARG A 16 -2.61 1.94 12.75
N VAL A 17 -2.66 1.14 11.68
CA VAL A 17 -1.46 0.63 10.99
C VAL A 17 -0.59 1.80 10.51
N ALA A 18 -1.17 2.79 9.84
CA ALA A 18 -0.46 3.98 9.39
C ALA A 18 0.20 4.73 10.55
N ASP A 19 -0.55 4.96 11.64
CA ASP A 19 -0.06 5.65 12.84
C ASP A 19 1.14 4.90 13.46
N ILE A 20 1.06 3.57 13.60
CA ILE A 20 2.14 2.74 14.14
C ILE A 20 3.41 2.85 13.29
N ILE A 21 3.28 2.75 11.97
CA ILE A 21 4.42 2.72 11.04
C ILE A 21 5.11 4.08 10.94
N TYR A 22 4.33 5.16 10.76
CA TYR A 22 4.89 6.49 10.47
C TYR A 22 5.17 7.35 11.72
N ASN A 23 4.63 6.98 12.89
CA ASN A 23 4.85 7.69 14.14
C ASN A 23 5.73 6.95 15.17
N ASN A 24 6.48 5.94 14.71
CA ASN A 24 7.48 5.21 15.50
C ASN A 24 6.95 4.62 16.83
N TYR A 25 5.80 3.95 16.77
CA TYR A 25 5.30 3.22 17.92
C TYR A 25 6.18 2.01 18.23
N GLN A 26 6.29 1.69 19.52
CA GLN A 26 6.75 0.40 20.01
C GLN A 26 5.56 -0.54 20.14
N LEU A 27 5.80 -1.84 19.97
CA LEU A 27 4.79 -2.88 20.13
C LEU A 27 4.98 -3.60 21.47
N ARG A 28 3.86 -4.01 22.08
CA ARG A 28 3.85 -4.85 23.29
C ARG A 28 2.67 -5.80 23.21
N LEU A 29 2.85 -7.07 23.62
CA LEU A 29 1.73 -7.99 23.77
C LEU A 29 0.88 -7.62 24.99
N SER A 30 -0.45 -7.64 24.82
CA SER A 30 -1.38 -7.63 25.94
C SER A 30 -1.26 -8.94 26.74
N GLU A 31 -1.65 -8.93 28.00
CA GLU A 31 -1.64 -10.14 28.83
C GLU A 31 -2.58 -11.21 28.25
N ASP A 32 -3.72 -10.81 27.74
CA ASP A 32 -4.67 -11.71 27.09
C ASP A 32 -4.07 -12.36 25.81
N ALA A 33 -3.36 -11.59 24.96
CA ALA A 33 -2.66 -12.15 23.80
C ALA A 33 -1.59 -13.17 24.22
N ARG A 34 -0.81 -12.89 25.28
CA ARG A 34 0.16 -13.82 25.85
C ARG A 34 -0.51 -15.14 26.26
N GLN A 35 -1.61 -15.05 26.98
CA GLN A 35 -2.35 -16.23 27.47
C GLN A 35 -2.92 -17.05 26.31
N ARG A 36 -3.46 -16.41 25.25
CA ARG A 36 -3.94 -17.12 24.06
C ARG A 36 -2.82 -17.88 23.34
N ILE A 37 -1.66 -17.25 23.13
CA ILE A 37 -0.50 -17.89 22.50
C ILE A 37 -0.05 -19.10 23.31
N VAL A 38 0.16 -18.93 24.62
CA VAL A 38 0.62 -20.00 25.51
C VAL A 38 -0.39 -21.15 25.57
N ARG A 39 -1.67 -20.84 25.68
CA ARG A 39 -2.76 -21.83 25.70
C ARG A 39 -2.79 -22.64 24.40
N CYS A 40 -2.71 -21.97 23.26
CA CYS A 40 -2.72 -22.62 21.95
C CYS A 40 -1.51 -23.55 21.78
N ARG A 41 -0.31 -23.09 22.14
CA ARG A 41 0.91 -23.91 22.07
C ARG A 41 0.80 -25.15 22.97
N LYS A 42 0.40 -24.97 24.21
CA LYS A 42 0.22 -26.06 25.20
C LYS A 42 -0.79 -27.11 24.69
N TYR A 43 -1.94 -26.64 24.17
CA TYR A 43 -2.94 -27.52 23.60
C TYR A 43 -2.36 -28.34 22.42
N LEU A 44 -1.63 -27.72 21.52
CA LEU A 44 -1.04 -28.41 20.36
C LEU A 44 -0.01 -29.44 20.82
N ASP A 45 0.85 -29.15 21.79
CA ASP A 45 1.83 -30.08 22.35
C ASP A 45 1.15 -31.31 22.98
N GLU A 46 0.09 -31.09 23.75
CA GLU A 46 -0.71 -32.18 24.36
C GLU A 46 -1.41 -33.01 23.29
N LYS A 47 -1.94 -32.38 22.23
CA LYS A 47 -2.60 -33.07 21.13
C LYS A 47 -1.61 -33.96 20.36
N ILE A 48 -0.40 -33.46 20.06
CA ILE A 48 0.67 -34.24 19.42
C ILE A 48 1.10 -35.41 20.29
N ALA A 49 1.19 -35.22 21.61
CA ALA A 49 1.60 -36.28 22.55
C ALA A 49 0.60 -37.45 22.59
N ARG A 50 -0.70 -37.14 22.45
CA ARG A 50 -1.80 -38.12 22.56
C ARG A 50 -2.21 -38.75 21.22
N SER A 51 -1.90 -38.04 20.07
CA SER A 51 -2.35 -38.51 18.76
C SER A 51 -1.51 -39.66 18.25
N GLU A 52 -2.18 -40.72 17.82
CA GLU A 52 -1.60 -41.83 17.03
C GLU A 52 -1.74 -41.59 15.52
N VAL A 53 -2.58 -40.62 15.12
CA VAL A 53 -2.83 -40.28 13.72
C VAL A 53 -1.96 -39.10 13.32
N PRO A 54 -1.33 -39.11 12.13
CA PRO A 54 -0.58 -37.97 11.63
C PRO A 54 -1.44 -36.72 11.52
N ILE A 55 -0.89 -35.58 11.97
CA ILE A 55 -1.54 -34.25 11.87
C ILE A 55 -0.81 -33.48 10.78
N TYR A 56 -1.54 -33.04 9.74
CA TYR A 56 -0.98 -32.29 8.62
C TYR A 56 -0.17 -31.08 9.07
N GLY A 57 1.02 -30.94 8.51
CA GLY A 57 1.90 -29.78 8.78
C GLY A 57 2.42 -29.69 10.22
N VAL A 58 2.13 -30.69 11.06
CA VAL A 58 2.59 -30.78 12.45
C VAL A 58 3.48 -32.00 12.65
N THR A 59 3.02 -33.18 12.22
CA THR A 59 3.76 -34.46 12.28
C THR A 59 3.93 -35.10 10.91
N THR A 60 3.65 -34.36 9.83
CA THR A 60 3.84 -34.78 8.44
C THR A 60 4.68 -33.77 7.68
N GLY A 61 5.12 -34.11 6.47
CA GLY A 61 5.60 -33.14 5.50
C GLY A 61 4.52 -32.16 5.02
N PHE A 62 4.84 -31.29 4.09
CA PHE A 62 4.00 -30.17 3.63
C PHE A 62 3.64 -30.33 2.15
N GLY A 63 2.54 -29.68 1.72
CA GLY A 63 2.09 -29.69 0.34
C GLY A 63 1.89 -31.12 -0.16
N SER A 64 2.49 -31.49 -1.29
CA SER A 64 2.44 -32.85 -1.84
C SER A 64 3.09 -33.90 -0.95
N LEU A 65 3.90 -33.55 0.03
CA LEU A 65 4.54 -34.45 0.99
C LEU A 65 3.69 -34.73 2.25
N CYS A 66 2.43 -34.33 2.25
CA CYS A 66 1.52 -34.43 3.41
C CYS A 66 1.31 -35.83 3.95
N ASN A 67 1.54 -36.84 3.13
CA ASN A 67 1.41 -38.29 3.49
C ASN A 67 2.68 -38.91 4.10
N ILE A 68 3.76 -38.12 4.24
CA ILE A 68 5.03 -38.59 4.82
C ILE A 68 5.06 -38.25 6.28
N SER A 69 4.99 -39.21 7.18
CA SER A 69 5.11 -39.03 8.63
C SER A 69 6.54 -38.73 9.04
N ILE A 70 6.71 -37.77 9.93
CA ILE A 70 8.00 -37.31 10.46
C ILE A 70 8.15 -37.76 11.91
N SER A 71 9.30 -38.34 12.25
CA SER A 71 9.59 -38.76 13.62
C SER A 71 9.72 -37.55 14.56
N LYS A 72 9.33 -37.71 15.83
CA LYS A 72 9.37 -36.63 16.84
C LYS A 72 10.76 -36.00 16.96
N HIS A 73 11.83 -36.76 16.77
CA HIS A 73 13.23 -36.27 16.84
C HIS A 73 13.61 -35.35 15.67
N GLN A 74 12.90 -35.40 14.56
CA GLN A 74 13.18 -34.65 13.35
C GLN A 74 12.27 -33.40 13.18
N LEU A 75 11.29 -33.21 14.07
CA LEU A 75 10.30 -32.13 13.92
C LEU A 75 10.95 -30.72 13.96
N SER A 76 11.91 -30.49 14.86
CA SER A 76 12.60 -29.19 14.92
C SER A 76 13.48 -28.97 13.68
N GLN A 77 14.20 -29.99 13.22
CA GLN A 77 14.99 -29.90 11.98
C GLN A 77 14.12 -29.65 10.76
N LEU A 78 12.93 -30.28 10.70
CA LEU A 78 11.96 -30.04 9.65
C LEU A 78 11.54 -28.57 9.56
N GLN A 79 11.31 -27.90 10.70
CA GLN A 79 10.92 -26.48 10.71
C GLN A 79 12.02 -25.58 10.14
N ILE A 80 13.28 -25.82 10.51
CA ILE A 80 14.43 -25.07 10.01
C ILE A 80 14.63 -25.35 8.50
N ASN A 81 14.57 -26.61 8.08
CA ASN A 81 14.70 -26.99 6.68
C ASN A 81 13.60 -26.35 5.81
N LEU A 82 12.38 -26.25 6.34
CA LEU A 82 11.28 -25.59 5.69
C LEU A 82 11.59 -24.11 5.45
N MET A 83 12.03 -23.40 6.45
CA MET A 83 12.40 -21.99 6.33
C MET A 83 13.54 -21.78 5.32
N MET A 84 14.58 -22.61 5.35
CA MET A 84 15.72 -22.53 4.43
C MET A 84 15.30 -22.78 2.99
N SER A 85 14.54 -23.84 2.74
CA SER A 85 14.15 -24.24 1.39
C SER A 85 13.13 -23.31 0.73
N HIS A 86 12.38 -22.55 1.52
CA HIS A 86 11.39 -21.60 1.04
C HIS A 86 11.94 -20.18 0.86
N ALA A 87 13.13 -19.88 1.37
CA ALA A 87 13.76 -18.57 1.21
C ALA A 87 14.48 -18.47 -0.15
N CYS A 88 13.73 -18.47 -1.24
CA CYS A 88 14.22 -18.46 -2.62
C CYS A 88 13.75 -17.21 -3.43
N GLY A 89 13.42 -16.14 -2.75
CA GLY A 89 13.03 -14.88 -3.36
C GLY A 89 14.16 -14.20 -4.13
N CYS A 90 13.82 -13.44 -5.16
CA CYS A 90 14.76 -12.72 -6.02
C CYS A 90 14.20 -11.37 -6.52
N GLY A 91 14.98 -10.67 -7.33
CA GLY A 91 14.64 -9.35 -7.85
C GLY A 91 14.92 -8.21 -6.85
N ASP A 92 14.17 -7.13 -6.97
CA ASP A 92 14.32 -5.97 -6.09
C ASP A 92 13.91 -6.28 -4.65
N ARG A 93 14.44 -5.52 -3.70
CA ARG A 93 14.05 -5.62 -2.29
C ARG A 93 12.68 -5.00 -2.06
N VAL A 94 11.89 -5.62 -1.20
CA VAL A 94 10.66 -5.04 -0.68
C VAL A 94 11.01 -3.79 0.14
N PRO A 95 10.32 -2.65 -0.07
CA PRO A 95 10.58 -1.43 0.68
C PRO A 95 10.44 -1.61 2.19
N ARG A 96 11.29 -0.90 2.94
CA ARG A 96 11.35 -0.99 4.40
C ARG A 96 9.99 -0.82 5.09
N ASP A 97 9.19 0.15 4.68
CA ASP A 97 7.89 0.41 5.29
C ASP A 97 6.94 -0.78 5.10
N ILE A 98 6.97 -1.42 3.93
CA ILE A 98 6.17 -2.61 3.65
C ILE A 98 6.65 -3.79 4.52
N VAL A 99 7.97 -4.01 4.66
CA VAL A 99 8.51 -5.05 5.55
C VAL A 99 8.11 -4.81 7.00
N ARG A 100 8.08 -3.56 7.46
CA ARG A 100 7.58 -3.21 8.80
C ARG A 100 6.10 -3.52 8.97
N ILE A 101 5.28 -3.26 7.95
CA ILE A 101 3.86 -3.66 7.95
C ILE A 101 3.76 -5.19 7.98
N MET A 102 4.55 -5.92 7.19
CA MET A 102 4.59 -7.40 7.22
C MET A 102 4.86 -7.92 8.64
N LEU A 103 5.87 -7.36 9.33
CA LEU A 103 6.18 -7.74 10.73
C LEU A 103 4.99 -7.48 11.64
N LEU A 104 4.40 -6.30 11.60
CA LEU A 104 3.22 -5.93 12.39
C LEU A 104 2.07 -6.92 12.15
N LEU A 105 1.72 -7.18 10.90
CA LEU A 105 0.61 -8.06 10.54
C LEU A 105 0.90 -9.53 10.92
N LYS A 106 2.15 -10.01 10.79
CA LYS A 106 2.53 -11.34 11.25
C LYS A 106 2.40 -11.46 12.77
N ILE A 107 2.88 -10.49 13.52
CA ILE A 107 2.75 -10.44 15.00
C ILE A 107 1.26 -10.44 15.39
N GLN A 108 0.45 -9.60 14.75
CA GLN A 108 -1.00 -9.50 14.99
C GLN A 108 -1.68 -10.85 14.75
N SER A 109 -1.46 -11.47 13.59
CA SER A 109 -2.06 -12.77 13.24
C SER A 109 -1.69 -13.88 14.22
N LEU A 110 -0.41 -13.98 14.62
CA LEU A 110 0.05 -14.97 15.59
C LEU A 110 -0.52 -14.75 16.99
N SER A 111 -0.83 -13.50 17.35
CA SER A 111 -1.33 -13.12 18.68
C SER A 111 -2.77 -13.60 18.96
N TYR A 112 -3.52 -13.94 17.91
CA TYR A 112 -4.88 -14.48 18.07
C TYR A 112 -4.91 -15.88 18.71
N GLY A 113 -3.78 -16.60 18.70
CA GLY A 113 -3.69 -17.90 19.38
C GLY A 113 -4.30 -19.07 18.61
N TYR A 114 -4.25 -19.03 17.28
CA TYR A 114 -4.70 -20.11 16.38
C TYR A 114 -3.56 -20.80 15.63
N SER A 115 -2.31 -20.34 15.82
CA SER A 115 -1.15 -20.78 15.04
C SER A 115 -0.28 -21.82 15.74
N GLY A 116 -0.40 -21.99 17.04
CA GLY A 116 0.41 -22.93 17.83
C GLY A 116 1.88 -22.51 17.94
N CYS A 117 2.21 -21.22 17.85
CA CYS A 117 3.56 -20.70 18.07
C CYS A 117 3.93 -20.64 19.54
N GLN A 118 5.24 -20.71 19.82
CA GLN A 118 5.78 -20.39 21.14
C GLN A 118 5.69 -18.88 21.40
N LEU A 119 5.52 -18.49 22.67
CA LEU A 119 5.48 -17.09 23.07
C LEU A 119 6.79 -16.36 22.71
N VAL A 120 7.94 -17.00 22.95
CA VAL A 120 9.27 -16.43 22.67
C VAL A 120 9.45 -16.09 21.19
N THR A 121 8.84 -16.83 20.28
CA THR A 121 8.89 -16.55 18.83
C THR A 121 8.18 -15.25 18.48
N VAL A 122 6.99 -15.05 19.05
CA VAL A 122 6.20 -13.83 18.83
C VAL A 122 6.88 -12.62 19.49
N GLU A 123 7.41 -12.78 20.69
CA GLU A 123 8.17 -11.74 21.40
C GLU A 123 9.41 -11.32 20.61
N ARG A 124 10.15 -12.25 19.99
CA ARG A 124 11.32 -11.93 19.18
C ARG A 124 10.94 -11.14 17.90
N LEU A 125 9.80 -11.43 17.29
CA LEU A 125 9.29 -10.60 16.18
C LEU A 125 8.98 -9.16 16.63
N ILE A 126 8.43 -9.01 17.84
CA ILE A 126 8.23 -7.70 18.48
C ILE A 126 9.56 -7.01 18.75
N ASP A 127 10.57 -7.73 19.26
CA ASP A 127 11.91 -7.18 19.45
C ASP A 127 12.51 -6.68 18.12
N PHE A 128 12.33 -7.43 17.02
CA PHE A 128 12.77 -6.97 15.69
C PHE A 128 12.07 -5.67 15.30
N PHE A 129 10.76 -5.61 15.43
CA PHE A 129 9.98 -4.41 15.11
C PHE A 129 10.45 -3.21 15.94
N ASN A 130 10.57 -3.38 17.25
CA ASN A 130 10.90 -2.33 18.22
C ASN A 130 12.35 -1.85 18.06
N ALA A 131 13.28 -2.75 17.77
CA ALA A 131 14.67 -2.39 17.49
C ALA A 131 14.87 -1.76 16.10
N GLY A 132 13.84 -1.76 15.24
CA GLY A 132 13.96 -1.26 13.87
C GLY A 132 14.74 -2.19 12.95
N VAL A 133 14.86 -3.48 13.30
CA VAL A 133 15.42 -4.51 12.42
C VAL A 133 14.52 -4.70 11.20
N CYS A 134 15.09 -4.67 10.01
CA CYS A 134 14.38 -4.87 8.76
C CYS A 134 14.94 -6.09 8.04
N PRO A 135 14.29 -7.26 8.12
CA PRO A 135 14.68 -8.42 7.31
C PRO A 135 14.67 -8.10 5.82
N ILE A 136 15.64 -8.64 5.07
CA ILE A 136 15.72 -8.45 3.63
C ILE A 136 14.76 -9.43 2.95
N VAL A 137 13.72 -8.88 2.35
CA VAL A 137 12.68 -9.60 1.60
C VAL A 137 12.73 -9.16 0.15
N TYR A 138 12.35 -10.03 -0.79
CA TYR A 138 12.40 -9.77 -2.22
C TYR A 138 11.00 -9.69 -2.83
N MET A 139 10.88 -8.90 -3.91
CA MET A 139 9.62 -8.64 -4.61
C MET A 139 9.05 -9.87 -5.34
N GLN A 140 9.91 -10.80 -5.75
CA GLN A 140 9.55 -11.97 -6.55
C GLN A 140 9.75 -13.27 -5.77
N GLY A 141 8.81 -14.22 -5.92
CA GLY A 141 8.90 -15.55 -5.32
C GLY A 141 7.59 -16.14 -4.86
N SER A 142 6.56 -15.32 -4.56
CA SER A 142 5.24 -15.82 -4.14
C SER A 142 4.26 -15.80 -5.30
N VAL A 143 3.48 -16.86 -5.41
CA VAL A 143 2.30 -16.97 -6.29
C VAL A 143 0.99 -16.93 -5.50
N GLY A 144 1.07 -16.74 -4.18
CA GLY A 144 -0.08 -16.73 -3.30
C GLY A 144 -0.77 -18.09 -3.15
N ALA A 145 -0.03 -19.19 -3.36
CA ALA A 145 -0.56 -20.56 -3.29
C ALA A 145 -0.97 -20.95 -1.87
N SER A 146 0.01 -21.10 -0.98
CA SER A 146 -0.21 -21.28 0.46
C SER A 146 0.00 -19.96 1.22
N GLY A 147 -0.50 -18.88 0.66
CA GLY A 147 -0.14 -17.52 1.04
C GLY A 147 1.26 -17.15 0.54
N ASP A 148 1.97 -16.37 1.33
CA ASP A 148 3.23 -15.72 0.96
C ASP A 148 4.46 -16.49 1.46
N LEU A 149 4.60 -17.79 1.14
CA LEU A 149 5.64 -18.66 1.69
C LEU A 149 7.04 -18.05 1.59
N VAL A 150 7.45 -17.64 0.39
CA VAL A 150 8.81 -17.15 0.11
C VAL A 150 9.11 -15.84 0.84
N PRO A 151 8.33 -14.75 0.71
CA PRO A 151 8.63 -13.51 1.42
C PRO A 151 8.57 -13.66 2.94
N LEU A 152 7.65 -14.48 3.46
CA LEU A 152 7.56 -14.73 4.91
C LEU A 152 8.72 -15.61 5.42
N ALA A 153 9.26 -16.51 4.59
CA ALA A 153 10.51 -17.21 4.91
C ALA A 153 11.65 -16.22 5.10
N HIS A 154 11.87 -15.33 4.15
CA HIS A 154 12.88 -14.28 4.27
C HIS A 154 12.66 -13.39 5.49
N LEU A 155 11.40 -13.02 5.79
CA LEU A 155 11.05 -12.21 6.96
C LEU A 155 11.48 -12.89 8.28
N CYS A 156 11.32 -14.22 8.36
CA CYS A 156 11.48 -14.96 9.61
C CYS A 156 12.82 -15.69 9.76
N LEU A 157 13.63 -15.86 8.70
CA LEU A 157 14.94 -16.49 8.78
C LEU A 157 15.85 -15.92 9.88
N PRO A 158 15.88 -14.60 10.16
CA PRO A 158 16.74 -14.05 11.19
C PRO A 158 16.42 -14.53 12.62
N LEU A 159 15.21 -15.04 12.87
CA LEU A 159 14.84 -15.66 14.17
C LEU A 159 15.75 -16.84 14.53
N VAL A 160 16.21 -17.57 13.51
CA VAL A 160 17.08 -18.75 13.65
C VAL A 160 18.55 -18.46 13.27
N GLY A 161 18.91 -17.18 13.15
CA GLY A 161 20.27 -16.75 12.82
C GLY A 161 20.67 -16.89 11.35
N LEU A 162 19.68 -17.14 10.46
CA LEU A 162 19.88 -17.23 9.02
C LEU A 162 19.37 -15.97 8.31
N GLY A 163 19.58 -15.92 6.97
CA GLY A 163 19.14 -14.78 6.17
C GLY A 163 19.91 -13.51 6.46
N GLU A 164 19.38 -12.38 5.98
CA GLU A 164 20.01 -11.07 6.07
C GLU A 164 19.01 -10.02 6.59
N VAL A 165 19.54 -9.00 7.24
CA VAL A 165 18.79 -7.86 7.75
C VAL A 165 19.49 -6.55 7.44
N GLU A 166 18.72 -5.47 7.36
CA GLU A 166 19.20 -4.10 7.48
C GLU A 166 18.95 -3.61 8.91
N PHE A 167 20.01 -3.18 9.59
CA PHE A 167 19.94 -2.65 10.93
C PHE A 167 20.88 -1.45 11.06
N GLU A 168 20.38 -0.31 11.54
CA GLU A 168 21.12 0.97 11.67
C GLU A 168 21.88 1.37 10.38
N GLY A 169 21.22 1.20 9.23
CA GLY A 169 21.76 1.52 7.91
C GLY A 169 22.86 0.56 7.41
N ARG A 170 23.06 -0.59 8.08
CA ARG A 170 24.02 -1.63 7.68
C ARG A 170 23.31 -2.93 7.36
N GLN A 171 23.75 -3.59 6.30
CA GLN A 171 23.36 -4.96 5.99
C GLN A 171 24.26 -5.93 6.77
N MET A 172 23.64 -6.93 7.40
CA MET A 172 24.35 -7.99 8.12
C MET A 172 23.57 -9.29 8.08
N SER A 173 24.22 -10.40 8.43
CA SER A 173 23.54 -11.69 8.56
C SER A 173 22.65 -11.76 9.81
N GLY A 174 21.67 -12.65 9.80
CA GLY A 174 20.86 -12.93 10.99
C GLY A 174 21.71 -13.35 12.19
N ALA A 175 22.76 -14.14 11.99
CA ALA A 175 23.67 -14.56 13.05
C ALA A 175 24.43 -13.37 13.67
N GLU A 176 24.95 -12.45 12.85
CA GLU A 176 25.62 -11.22 13.33
C GLU A 176 24.63 -10.33 14.12
N LEU A 177 23.39 -10.19 13.66
CA LEU A 177 22.35 -9.47 14.38
C LEU A 177 22.11 -10.07 15.75
N LEU A 178 21.87 -11.40 15.82
CA LEU A 178 21.61 -12.09 17.10
C LEU A 178 22.78 -11.91 18.06
N GLN A 179 24.02 -12.03 17.60
CA GLN A 179 25.21 -11.78 18.40
C GLN A 179 25.28 -10.34 18.90
N LEU A 180 25.04 -9.36 18.01
CA LEU A 180 25.09 -7.92 18.33
C LEU A 180 24.05 -7.53 19.39
N LYS A 181 22.87 -8.13 19.33
CA LYS A 181 21.75 -7.83 20.23
C LYS A 181 21.75 -8.72 21.47
N HIS A 182 22.69 -9.66 21.59
CA HIS A 182 22.71 -10.70 22.65
C HIS A 182 21.41 -11.51 22.70
N TRP A 183 20.84 -11.79 21.53
CA TRP A 183 19.64 -12.61 21.38
C TRP A 183 20.03 -14.04 21.05
N GLU A 184 19.40 -15.01 21.72
CA GLU A 184 19.56 -16.41 21.36
C GLU A 184 18.77 -16.76 20.11
N SER A 185 19.29 -17.68 19.29
CA SER A 185 18.56 -18.25 18.17
C SER A 185 17.32 -19.01 18.67
N ILE A 186 16.18 -18.83 18.01
CA ILE A 186 14.94 -19.52 18.40
C ILE A 186 14.99 -20.98 17.95
N ALA A 187 14.81 -21.90 18.93
CA ALA A 187 14.59 -23.31 18.62
C ALA A 187 13.10 -23.52 18.28
N LEU A 188 12.80 -23.67 17.01
CA LEU A 188 11.42 -23.81 16.54
C LEU A 188 10.79 -25.13 16.98
N ALA A 189 9.61 -25.06 17.56
CA ALA A 189 8.79 -26.20 17.88
C ALA A 189 7.99 -26.70 16.65
N SER A 190 7.34 -27.85 16.77
CA SER A 190 6.49 -28.41 15.71
C SER A 190 5.43 -27.39 15.24
N LYS A 191 5.17 -27.31 13.95
CA LYS A 191 4.29 -26.37 13.26
C LYS A 191 4.81 -24.92 13.17
N GLU A 192 5.77 -24.48 13.95
CA GLU A 192 6.18 -23.06 13.97
C GLU A 192 6.77 -22.58 12.63
N GLY A 193 7.56 -23.40 11.97
CA GLY A 193 8.04 -23.06 10.62
C GLY A 193 6.88 -22.73 9.69
N LEU A 194 5.87 -23.60 9.65
CA LEU A 194 4.69 -23.35 8.80
C LEU A 194 3.86 -22.15 9.28
N ALA A 195 3.67 -21.97 10.59
CA ALA A 195 2.97 -20.80 11.11
C ALA A 195 3.65 -19.46 10.75
N LEU A 196 4.98 -19.46 10.67
CA LEU A 196 5.76 -18.29 10.29
C LEU A 196 5.68 -17.99 8.78
N LEU A 197 5.72 -19.02 7.94
CA LEU A 197 5.78 -18.88 6.47
C LEU A 197 4.41 -18.78 5.81
N ASN A 198 3.40 -19.42 6.37
CA ASN A 198 2.07 -19.51 5.79
C ASN A 198 1.23 -18.28 6.16
N GLY A 199 0.40 -17.82 5.23
CA GLY A 199 -0.49 -16.67 5.42
C GLY A 199 -0.25 -15.54 4.41
N THR A 200 -1.04 -14.48 4.52
CA THR A 200 -1.21 -13.43 3.50
C THR A 200 -0.49 -12.12 3.84
N GLN A 201 0.41 -12.11 4.83
CA GLN A 201 0.92 -10.87 5.41
C GLN A 201 1.79 -10.04 4.46
N ASN A 202 2.45 -10.64 3.45
CA ASN A 202 3.17 -9.87 2.46
C ASN A 202 2.21 -9.14 1.50
N MET A 203 1.27 -9.88 0.88
CA MET A 203 0.29 -9.24 -0.02
C MET A 203 -0.62 -8.26 0.74
N ALA A 204 -1.01 -8.56 1.98
CA ALA A 204 -1.76 -7.62 2.84
C ALA A 204 -0.94 -6.37 3.18
N ALA A 205 0.38 -6.48 3.40
CA ALA A 205 1.25 -5.33 3.66
C ALA A 205 1.34 -4.41 2.44
N PHE A 206 1.46 -4.96 1.23
CA PHE A 206 1.37 -4.16 -0.01
C PHE A 206 0.01 -3.48 -0.14
N GLY A 207 -1.07 -4.20 0.15
CA GLY A 207 -2.44 -3.65 0.15
C GLY A 207 -2.60 -2.50 1.15
N CYS A 208 -2.15 -2.67 2.40
CA CYS A 208 -2.19 -1.63 3.44
C CYS A 208 -1.40 -0.38 3.04
N TRP A 209 -0.17 -0.56 2.59
CA TRP A 209 0.65 0.56 2.12
C TRP A 209 -0.04 1.29 0.97
N ALA A 210 -0.57 0.54 0.00
CA ALA A 210 -1.20 1.10 -1.18
C ALA A 210 -2.48 1.87 -0.84
N ILE A 211 -3.37 1.34 0.02
CA ILE A 211 -4.62 2.02 0.38
C ILE A 211 -4.37 3.30 1.18
N ILE A 212 -3.41 3.28 2.12
CA ILE A 212 -3.03 4.46 2.90
C ILE A 212 -2.53 5.57 1.96
N LYS A 213 -1.63 5.24 1.04
CA LYS A 213 -1.08 6.16 0.05
C LYS A 213 -2.13 6.63 -0.94
N ALA A 214 -2.97 5.74 -1.45
CA ALA A 214 -4.01 6.05 -2.44
C ALA A 214 -5.09 6.98 -1.88
N LYS A 215 -5.48 6.85 -0.61
CA LYS A 215 -6.39 7.78 0.08
C LYS A 215 -5.80 9.20 0.11
N GLN A 216 -4.52 9.34 0.45
CA GLN A 216 -3.84 10.64 0.42
C GLN A 216 -3.77 11.21 -1.01
N LEU A 217 -3.39 10.40 -2.00
CA LEU A 217 -3.29 10.81 -3.39
C LEU A 217 -4.64 11.20 -3.99
N SER A 218 -5.73 10.52 -3.63
CA SER A 218 -7.09 10.87 -4.04
C SER A 218 -7.49 12.27 -3.55
N GLN A 219 -7.09 12.64 -2.35
CA GLN A 219 -7.34 13.99 -1.81
C GLN A 219 -6.46 15.05 -2.49
N TRP A 220 -5.20 14.75 -2.76
CA TRP A 220 -4.31 15.62 -3.53
C TRP A 220 -4.83 15.81 -4.97
N ALA A 221 -5.33 14.75 -5.60
CA ALA A 221 -5.91 14.83 -6.94
C ALA A 221 -7.05 15.84 -7.03
N ASP A 222 -7.93 15.91 -6.02
CA ASP A 222 -8.99 16.91 -5.99
C ASP A 222 -8.43 18.34 -5.89
N CYS A 223 -7.43 18.58 -5.01
CA CYS A 223 -6.80 19.89 -4.86
C CYS A 223 -6.10 20.34 -6.15
N ILE A 224 -5.36 19.43 -6.77
CA ILE A 224 -4.62 19.69 -8.01
C ILE A 224 -5.59 19.90 -9.18
N ALA A 225 -6.67 19.11 -9.25
CA ALA A 225 -7.69 19.26 -10.28
C ALA A 225 -8.44 20.60 -10.16
N ALA A 226 -8.74 21.06 -8.93
CA ALA A 226 -9.33 22.37 -8.69
C ALA A 226 -8.38 23.50 -9.15
N LEU A 227 -7.08 23.40 -8.81
CA LEU A 227 -6.07 24.33 -9.27
C LEU A 227 -5.96 24.36 -10.80
N SER A 228 -5.94 23.16 -11.41
CA SER A 228 -5.90 23.02 -12.87
C SER A 228 -7.13 23.61 -13.55
N LEU A 229 -8.33 23.43 -12.94
CA LEU A 229 -9.59 23.98 -13.45
C LEU A 229 -9.55 25.52 -13.48
N ASP A 230 -9.10 26.14 -12.40
CA ASP A 230 -8.92 27.60 -12.31
C ASP A 230 -7.86 28.08 -13.32
N ALA A 231 -6.68 27.47 -13.32
CA ALA A 231 -5.61 27.81 -14.25
C ALA A 231 -6.05 27.66 -15.73
N TYR A 232 -6.90 26.69 -16.04
CA TYR A 232 -7.46 26.50 -17.39
C TYR A 232 -8.62 27.47 -17.70
N ASN A 233 -9.03 28.31 -16.74
CA ASN A 233 -10.22 29.18 -16.83
C ASN A 233 -11.51 28.38 -17.08
N GLY A 234 -11.69 27.30 -16.30
CA GLY A 234 -12.81 26.37 -16.42
C GLY A 234 -14.12 26.91 -15.84
N ARG A 235 -15.16 26.07 -15.83
CA ARG A 235 -16.53 26.39 -15.39
C ARG A 235 -16.92 25.61 -14.15
N ILE A 236 -17.59 26.27 -13.20
CA ILE A 236 -18.02 25.66 -11.92
C ILE A 236 -19.32 24.87 -12.04
N GLU A 237 -20.15 25.14 -13.06
CA GLU A 237 -21.51 24.58 -13.13
C GLU A 237 -21.53 23.05 -13.23
N ALA A 238 -20.45 22.43 -13.76
CA ALA A 238 -20.32 20.96 -13.77
C ALA A 238 -20.25 20.32 -12.38
N PHE A 239 -20.04 21.12 -11.33
CA PHE A 239 -19.92 20.66 -9.94
C PHE A 239 -21.13 21.00 -9.08
N TYR A 240 -22.18 21.58 -9.64
CA TYR A 240 -23.39 21.92 -8.88
C TYR A 240 -24.09 20.68 -8.37
N HIS A 241 -24.51 20.71 -7.12
CA HIS A 241 -25.18 19.59 -6.46
C HIS A 241 -26.34 19.01 -7.27
N ALA A 242 -27.13 19.85 -7.93
CA ALA A 242 -28.26 19.41 -8.74
C ALA A 242 -27.88 18.43 -9.86
N VAL A 243 -26.67 18.56 -10.43
CA VAL A 243 -26.16 17.64 -11.46
C VAL A 243 -25.90 16.24 -10.89
N HIS A 244 -25.39 16.19 -9.66
CA HIS A 244 -24.96 14.93 -9.03
C HIS A 244 -26.08 14.27 -8.23
N ALA A 245 -27.06 15.02 -7.74
CA ALA A 245 -28.21 14.50 -7.01
C ALA A 245 -29.08 13.54 -7.86
N VAL A 246 -29.11 13.73 -9.19
CA VAL A 246 -29.85 12.84 -10.10
C VAL A 246 -29.08 11.58 -10.51
N ARG A 247 -27.79 11.49 -10.10
CA ARG A 247 -26.90 10.33 -10.27
C ARG A 247 -26.07 10.13 -9.01
N PRO A 248 -26.65 9.66 -7.91
CA PRO A 248 -26.12 9.83 -6.56
C PRO A 248 -25.07 8.77 -6.15
N HIS A 249 -24.02 8.56 -6.96
CA HIS A 249 -22.83 7.83 -6.50
C HIS A 249 -22.14 8.65 -5.41
N LYS A 250 -21.81 8.01 -4.29
CA LYS A 250 -21.28 8.71 -3.11
C LYS A 250 -19.99 9.46 -3.43
N GLY A 251 -19.01 8.79 -4.03
CA GLY A 251 -17.75 9.43 -4.37
C GLY A 251 -17.89 10.58 -5.37
N GLN A 252 -18.87 10.50 -6.31
CA GLN A 252 -19.18 11.58 -7.25
C GLN A 252 -19.73 12.81 -6.52
N LEU A 253 -20.67 12.64 -5.57
CA LEU A 253 -21.22 13.71 -4.74
C LEU A 253 -20.14 14.36 -3.89
N ASP A 254 -19.33 13.54 -3.20
CA ASP A 254 -18.25 14.01 -2.33
C ASP A 254 -17.20 14.81 -3.13
N THR A 255 -16.83 14.34 -4.31
CA THR A 255 -15.86 15.03 -5.17
C THR A 255 -16.41 16.37 -5.67
N ALA A 256 -17.65 16.42 -6.14
CA ALA A 256 -18.26 17.66 -6.60
C ALA A 256 -18.34 18.72 -5.49
N ALA A 257 -18.76 18.31 -4.30
CA ALA A 257 -18.80 19.17 -3.12
C ALA A 257 -17.40 19.69 -2.76
N ARG A 258 -16.39 18.81 -2.73
CA ARG A 258 -15.00 19.18 -2.39
C ARG A 258 -14.40 20.15 -3.40
N ILE A 259 -14.56 19.92 -4.72
CA ILE A 259 -14.07 20.84 -5.75
C ILE A 259 -14.75 22.22 -5.60
N SER A 260 -16.05 22.27 -5.37
CA SER A 260 -16.78 23.53 -5.13
C SER A 260 -16.24 24.27 -3.90
N GLN A 261 -15.94 23.57 -2.81
CA GLN A 261 -15.36 24.17 -1.60
C GLN A 261 -13.93 24.70 -1.86
N LEU A 262 -13.09 23.91 -2.57
CA LEU A 262 -11.72 24.32 -2.92
C LEU A 262 -11.69 25.58 -3.78
N LEU A 263 -12.69 25.81 -4.62
CA LEU A 263 -12.78 26.96 -5.54
C LEU A 263 -13.57 28.15 -4.97
N ALA A 264 -14.14 28.02 -3.79
CA ALA A 264 -14.95 29.10 -3.20
C ALA A 264 -14.14 30.39 -3.02
N GLY A 265 -14.62 31.50 -3.57
CA GLY A 265 -13.98 32.81 -3.56
C GLY A 265 -12.86 32.99 -4.61
N SER A 266 -12.76 32.11 -5.60
CA SER A 266 -11.84 32.32 -6.73
C SER A 266 -12.40 33.39 -7.68
N GLN A 267 -11.63 34.44 -7.91
CA GLN A 267 -11.95 35.48 -8.91
C GLN A 267 -11.97 34.91 -10.33
N ILE A 268 -11.15 33.88 -10.57
CA ILE A 268 -11.03 33.25 -11.89
C ILE A 268 -12.28 32.42 -12.20
N ILE A 269 -12.73 31.57 -11.24
CA ILE A 269 -13.87 30.70 -11.47
C ILE A 269 -15.19 31.46 -11.57
N GLU A 270 -15.34 32.57 -10.82
CA GLU A 270 -16.54 33.39 -10.78
C GLU A 270 -16.71 34.28 -12.01
N LYS A 271 -15.62 34.50 -12.76
CA LYS A 271 -15.61 35.33 -13.96
C LYS A 271 -16.53 34.77 -15.04
N SER A 272 -17.22 35.65 -15.76
CA SER A 272 -18.01 35.26 -16.95
C SER A 272 -17.15 34.56 -17.99
N LYS A 273 -17.65 33.45 -18.52
CA LYS A 273 -16.93 32.59 -19.47
C LYS A 273 -17.48 32.77 -20.89
N THR A 274 -16.59 32.85 -21.87
CA THR A 274 -16.97 32.97 -23.29
C THR A 274 -17.26 31.62 -23.95
N HIS A 275 -16.82 30.52 -23.34
CA HIS A 275 -17.03 29.15 -23.82
C HIS A 275 -18.23 28.50 -23.15
N VAL A 276 -18.89 27.57 -23.85
CA VAL A 276 -20.11 26.93 -23.39
C VAL A 276 -19.84 25.79 -22.38
N GLN A 277 -18.76 25.04 -22.61
CA GLN A 277 -18.42 23.88 -21.75
C GLN A 277 -16.92 23.61 -21.74
N ASP A 278 -16.47 22.85 -20.74
CA ASP A 278 -15.10 22.38 -20.61
C ASP A 278 -14.87 21.00 -21.25
N PRO A 279 -13.62 20.64 -21.58
CA PRO A 279 -13.25 19.27 -21.92
C PRO A 279 -13.59 18.29 -20.79
N TYR A 280 -13.75 17.01 -21.11
CA TYR A 280 -14.14 15.97 -20.15
C TYR A 280 -13.16 15.83 -18.99
N SER A 281 -11.86 16.03 -19.22
CA SER A 281 -10.85 15.97 -18.17
C SER A 281 -11.06 16.99 -17.03
N PHE A 282 -11.86 18.02 -17.26
CA PHE A 282 -12.29 19.00 -16.25
C PHE A 282 -13.72 18.77 -15.81
N ARG A 283 -14.71 18.74 -16.71
CA ARG A 283 -16.10 18.63 -16.29
C ARG A 283 -16.53 17.25 -15.80
N CYS A 284 -15.75 16.20 -16.06
CA CYS A 284 -16.01 14.84 -15.56
C CYS A 284 -15.13 14.46 -14.35
N ILE A 285 -14.45 15.42 -13.72
CA ILE A 285 -13.71 15.17 -12.47
C ILE A 285 -14.58 14.45 -11.44
N PRO A 286 -15.83 14.86 -11.14
CA PRO A 286 -16.65 14.18 -10.14
C PRO A 286 -16.91 12.70 -10.45
N GLN A 287 -17.14 12.37 -11.72
CA GLN A 287 -17.43 11.00 -12.14
C GLN A 287 -16.20 10.10 -12.02
N VAL A 288 -15.01 10.58 -12.42
CA VAL A 288 -13.78 9.78 -12.43
C VAL A 288 -13.17 9.69 -11.03
N HIS A 289 -12.90 10.83 -10.38
CA HIS A 289 -12.35 10.84 -9.01
C HIS A 289 -13.31 10.18 -8.02
N GLY A 290 -14.64 10.35 -8.23
CA GLY A 290 -15.66 9.73 -7.40
C GLY A 290 -15.63 8.21 -7.48
N THR A 291 -15.48 7.64 -8.68
CA THR A 291 -15.35 6.18 -8.86
C THR A 291 -14.10 5.64 -8.15
N VAL A 292 -12.99 6.39 -8.17
CA VAL A 292 -11.79 6.03 -7.41
C VAL A 292 -12.09 5.99 -5.91
N LYS A 293 -12.78 6.99 -5.36
CA LYS A 293 -13.17 7.03 -3.93
C LYS A 293 -14.06 5.85 -3.52
N ASP A 294 -15.05 5.51 -4.36
CA ASP A 294 -15.94 4.36 -4.11
C ASP A 294 -15.14 3.04 -4.13
N THR A 295 -14.17 2.91 -5.05
CA THR A 295 -13.25 1.76 -5.11
C THR A 295 -12.34 1.70 -3.88
N LEU A 296 -11.78 2.83 -3.45
CA LEU A 296 -10.96 2.91 -2.22
C LEU A 296 -11.73 2.41 -1.01
N GLN A 297 -12.99 2.81 -0.85
CA GLN A 297 -13.84 2.38 0.26
C GLN A 297 -14.08 0.87 0.27
N TYR A 298 -14.30 0.27 -0.90
CA TYR A 298 -14.46 -1.18 -1.03
C TYR A 298 -13.17 -1.93 -0.64
N VAL A 299 -12.03 -1.52 -1.21
CA VAL A 299 -10.73 -2.16 -0.95
C VAL A 299 -10.32 -2.02 0.51
N GLU A 300 -10.54 -0.85 1.09
CA GLU A 300 -10.31 -0.58 2.51
C GLU A 300 -11.06 -1.55 3.41
N HIS A 301 -12.36 -1.75 3.15
CA HIS A 301 -13.18 -2.68 3.93
C HIS A 301 -12.68 -4.12 3.89
N VAL A 302 -12.22 -4.59 2.71
CA VAL A 302 -11.68 -5.96 2.58
C VAL A 302 -10.35 -6.11 3.31
N LEU A 303 -9.43 -5.14 3.12
CA LEU A 303 -8.13 -5.16 3.79
C LEU A 303 -8.26 -5.04 5.32
N ASP A 304 -9.20 -4.22 5.79
CA ASP A 304 -9.49 -4.05 7.20
C ASP A 304 -9.93 -5.38 7.87
N THR A 305 -10.67 -6.20 7.13
CA THR A 305 -11.02 -7.56 7.56
C THR A 305 -9.78 -8.47 7.57
N GLU A 306 -8.99 -8.46 6.52
CA GLU A 306 -7.83 -9.36 6.33
C GLU A 306 -6.74 -9.14 7.39
N ILE A 307 -6.43 -7.89 7.74
CA ILE A 307 -5.39 -7.60 8.74
C ILE A 307 -5.76 -8.02 10.17
N ASN A 308 -7.04 -8.37 10.39
CA ASN A 308 -7.58 -8.87 11.64
C ASN A 308 -7.85 -10.39 11.60
N ALA A 309 -7.21 -11.12 10.68
CA ALA A 309 -7.43 -12.54 10.48
C ALA A 309 -6.21 -13.41 10.87
N ALA A 310 -6.48 -14.66 11.25
CA ALA A 310 -5.48 -15.71 11.33
C ALA A 310 -5.48 -16.48 10.01
N THR A 311 -4.41 -16.35 9.23
CA THR A 311 -4.33 -16.80 7.84
C THR A 311 -3.31 -17.92 7.61
N ASP A 312 -2.80 -18.55 8.66
CA ASP A 312 -1.94 -19.72 8.55
C ASP A 312 -2.74 -21.04 8.58
N ASN A 313 -2.06 -22.16 8.26
CA ASN A 313 -2.64 -23.48 8.19
C ASN A 313 -1.64 -24.54 8.74
N PRO A 314 -2.09 -25.57 9.46
CA PRO A 314 -3.45 -25.80 9.93
C PRO A 314 -3.88 -24.84 11.04
N THR A 315 -5.17 -24.57 11.12
CA THR A 315 -5.74 -23.75 12.20
C THR A 315 -5.88 -24.60 13.46
N VAL A 316 -5.39 -24.08 14.58
CA VAL A 316 -5.45 -24.75 15.90
C VAL A 316 -6.56 -24.09 16.72
N CYS A 317 -7.61 -24.84 17.05
CA CYS A 317 -8.78 -24.39 17.79
C CYS A 317 -8.87 -25.14 19.15
N PRO A 318 -8.23 -24.61 20.20
CA PRO A 318 -8.19 -25.28 21.50
C PRO A 318 -9.56 -25.50 22.16
N ASP A 319 -10.50 -24.57 21.95
CA ASP A 319 -11.83 -24.60 22.56
C ASP A 319 -12.70 -25.73 21.98
N GLU A 320 -12.53 -26.00 20.68
CA GLU A 320 -13.26 -27.02 19.93
C GLU A 320 -12.53 -28.37 19.90
N ASP A 321 -11.36 -28.47 20.53
CA ASP A 321 -10.45 -29.63 20.46
C ASP A 321 -10.08 -30.03 19.01
N LEU A 322 -9.83 -29.05 18.13
CA LEU A 322 -9.60 -29.28 16.71
C LEU A 322 -8.25 -28.73 16.23
N VAL A 323 -7.63 -29.45 15.28
CA VAL A 323 -6.53 -28.97 14.43
C VAL A 323 -6.94 -29.29 13.00
N ILE A 324 -7.23 -28.26 12.20
CA ILE A 324 -7.88 -28.40 10.89
C ILE A 324 -7.02 -27.83 9.77
N SER A 325 -6.75 -28.64 8.76
CA SER A 325 -6.18 -28.14 7.51
C SER A 325 -7.30 -27.59 6.62
N ALA A 326 -7.20 -26.30 6.26
CA ALA A 326 -8.17 -25.56 5.48
C ALA A 326 -7.45 -24.58 4.53
N GLY A 327 -8.14 -23.59 3.99
CA GLY A 327 -7.65 -22.69 2.96
C GLY A 327 -7.52 -21.21 3.38
N ASN A 328 -7.43 -20.88 4.66
CA ASN A 328 -7.38 -19.49 5.14
C ASN A 328 -6.13 -18.72 4.68
N PHE A 329 -5.14 -19.42 4.18
CA PHE A 329 -3.96 -18.81 3.55
C PHE A 329 -4.20 -18.31 2.11
N HIS A 330 -5.33 -18.65 1.49
CA HIS A 330 -5.56 -18.31 0.09
C HIS A 330 -5.76 -16.80 -0.08
N GLY A 331 -4.91 -16.19 -0.91
CA GLY A 331 -4.86 -14.73 -1.05
C GLY A 331 -5.93 -14.10 -1.92
N GLU A 332 -6.85 -14.88 -2.52
CA GLU A 332 -7.87 -14.37 -3.45
C GLU A 332 -8.74 -13.25 -2.87
N PRO A 333 -9.16 -13.30 -1.59
CA PRO A 333 -9.97 -12.21 -1.01
C PRO A 333 -9.33 -10.82 -1.12
N ILE A 334 -7.98 -10.74 -1.15
CA ILE A 334 -7.26 -9.46 -1.27
C ILE A 334 -6.60 -9.27 -2.63
N ALA A 335 -6.32 -10.33 -3.39
CA ALA A 335 -5.75 -10.23 -4.74
C ALA A 335 -6.68 -9.46 -5.70
N LEU A 336 -7.95 -9.83 -5.74
CA LEU A 336 -8.96 -9.21 -6.58
C LEU A 336 -9.17 -7.72 -6.24
N PRO A 337 -9.37 -7.31 -4.96
CA PRO A 337 -9.45 -5.89 -4.60
C PRO A 337 -8.19 -5.08 -4.92
N MET A 338 -6.99 -5.66 -4.81
CA MET A 338 -5.75 -4.99 -5.20
C MET A 338 -5.69 -4.72 -6.72
N ASP A 339 -6.19 -5.63 -7.54
CA ASP A 339 -6.34 -5.38 -8.99
C ASP A 339 -7.37 -4.26 -9.27
N PHE A 340 -8.48 -4.21 -8.54
CA PHE A 340 -9.45 -3.11 -8.66
C PHE A 340 -8.81 -1.77 -8.28
N LEU A 341 -8.01 -1.74 -7.21
CA LEU A 341 -7.29 -0.52 -6.81
C LEU A 341 -6.24 -0.12 -7.86
N THR A 342 -5.56 -1.08 -8.48
CA THR A 342 -4.62 -0.83 -9.59
C THR A 342 -5.31 -0.11 -10.74
N LEU A 343 -6.49 -0.58 -11.16
CA LEU A 343 -7.31 0.06 -12.20
C LEU A 343 -7.73 1.48 -11.80
N ALA A 344 -8.23 1.65 -10.57
CA ALA A 344 -8.69 2.94 -10.07
C ALA A 344 -7.56 3.98 -10.03
N MET A 345 -6.39 3.61 -9.52
CA MET A 345 -5.24 4.51 -9.44
C MET A 345 -4.66 4.84 -10.82
N SER A 346 -4.67 3.89 -11.74
CA SER A 346 -4.28 4.14 -13.14
C SER A 346 -5.22 5.15 -13.82
N GLU A 347 -6.53 5.05 -13.58
CA GLU A 347 -7.51 5.98 -14.16
C GLU A 347 -7.41 7.38 -13.53
N LEU A 348 -7.11 7.47 -12.23
CA LEU A 348 -6.83 8.75 -11.57
C LEU A 348 -5.62 9.47 -12.21
N ALA A 349 -4.57 8.72 -12.50
CA ALA A 349 -3.39 9.24 -13.21
C ALA A 349 -3.73 9.62 -14.66
N ASN A 350 -4.57 8.83 -15.34
CA ASN A 350 -4.96 9.07 -16.72
C ASN A 350 -5.70 10.40 -16.88
N ILE A 351 -6.72 10.67 -16.08
CA ILE A 351 -7.43 11.95 -16.15
C ILE A 351 -6.55 13.15 -15.77
N SER A 352 -5.61 12.97 -14.83
CA SER A 352 -4.62 13.98 -14.42
C SER A 352 -3.70 14.34 -15.62
N GLU A 353 -3.18 13.34 -16.31
CA GLU A 353 -2.36 13.55 -17.50
C GLU A 353 -3.15 14.29 -18.61
N ARG A 354 -4.43 13.98 -18.81
CA ARG A 354 -5.28 14.71 -19.77
C ARG A 354 -5.45 16.18 -19.40
N ARG A 355 -5.50 16.54 -18.11
CA ARG A 355 -5.51 17.94 -17.66
C ARG A 355 -4.16 18.61 -17.95
N THR A 356 -3.05 17.93 -17.64
CA THR A 356 -1.70 18.40 -17.98
C THR A 356 -1.58 18.72 -19.46
N TYR A 357 -2.04 17.81 -20.35
CA TYR A 357 -2.08 18.06 -21.80
C TYR A 357 -2.87 19.33 -22.17
N LYS A 358 -4.02 19.57 -21.54
CA LYS A 358 -4.82 20.76 -21.80
C LYS A 358 -4.15 22.05 -21.31
N LEU A 359 -3.46 22.01 -20.19
CA LEU A 359 -2.73 23.17 -19.66
C LEU A 359 -1.61 23.62 -20.60
N VAL A 360 -0.88 22.68 -21.21
CA VAL A 360 0.25 23.01 -22.13
C VAL A 360 -0.17 23.28 -23.58
N SER A 361 -1.45 23.11 -23.91
CA SER A 361 -1.93 23.14 -25.30
C SER A 361 -2.12 24.54 -25.88
N GLY A 362 -1.80 25.62 -25.17
CA GLY A 362 -1.94 27.01 -25.71
C GLY A 362 -3.40 27.42 -25.93
N THR A 363 -4.36 26.88 -25.16
CA THR A 363 -5.79 27.19 -25.26
C THR A 363 -6.29 27.96 -24.04
N ARG A 364 -7.47 28.54 -24.14
CA ARG A 364 -8.11 29.32 -23.06
C ARG A 364 -7.28 30.51 -22.60
N GLY A 365 -6.46 31.11 -23.46
CA GLY A 365 -5.62 32.24 -23.14
C GLY A 365 -4.32 31.90 -22.39
N LEU A 366 -4.00 30.62 -22.23
CA LEU A 366 -2.68 30.19 -21.80
C LEU A 366 -1.69 30.23 -22.98
N PRO A 367 -0.42 30.58 -22.73
CA PRO A 367 0.61 30.44 -23.79
C PRO A 367 0.90 28.96 -24.07
N SER A 368 1.27 28.65 -25.31
CA SER A 368 1.70 27.31 -25.67
C SER A 368 2.87 26.88 -24.78
N PHE A 369 2.77 25.67 -24.22
CA PHE A 369 3.78 25.08 -23.34
C PHE A 369 4.11 25.91 -22.10
N LEU A 370 3.19 26.81 -21.66
CA LEU A 370 3.29 27.62 -20.44
C LEU A 370 4.60 28.43 -20.34
N VAL A 371 5.05 28.99 -21.46
CA VAL A 371 6.26 29.79 -21.57
C VAL A 371 5.98 31.10 -22.30
N ALA A 372 6.60 32.21 -21.86
CA ALA A 372 6.34 33.54 -22.40
C ALA A 372 6.90 33.72 -23.83
N ASN A 373 8.04 33.10 -24.15
CA ASN A 373 8.73 33.21 -25.42
C ASN A 373 8.88 31.84 -26.09
N PRO A 374 7.78 31.25 -26.65
CA PRO A 374 7.84 29.97 -27.31
C PRO A 374 8.71 30.05 -28.58
N GLY A 375 9.46 28.98 -28.86
CA GLY A 375 10.39 28.90 -29.99
C GLY A 375 11.84 28.83 -29.50
N VAL A 376 12.33 29.86 -28.81
CA VAL A 376 13.61 29.79 -28.08
C VAL A 376 13.46 28.86 -26.85
N ASN A 377 12.34 28.95 -26.18
CA ASN A 377 11.98 28.09 -25.04
C ASN A 377 10.96 27.05 -25.47
N SER A 378 11.16 25.81 -25.03
CA SER A 378 10.21 24.69 -25.16
C SER A 378 9.26 24.57 -23.96
N GLY A 379 9.62 25.18 -22.82
CA GLY A 379 8.81 25.26 -21.61
C GLY A 379 8.40 23.89 -21.09
N PHE A 380 7.12 23.72 -20.82
CA PHE A 380 6.54 22.52 -20.20
C PHE A 380 6.10 21.44 -21.21
N MET A 381 6.52 21.52 -22.48
CA MET A 381 6.16 20.53 -23.51
C MET A 381 6.44 19.10 -23.05
N ILE A 382 7.65 18.84 -22.58
CA ILE A 382 8.14 17.48 -22.27
C ILE A 382 7.68 16.98 -20.90
N THR A 383 7.24 17.85 -20.01
CA THR A 383 6.62 17.41 -18.73
C THR A 383 5.38 16.57 -18.98
N GLN A 384 4.57 16.94 -19.99
CA GLN A 384 3.40 16.16 -20.41
C GLN A 384 3.82 14.81 -21.05
N TYR A 385 4.91 14.76 -21.83
CA TYR A 385 5.41 13.48 -22.36
C TYR A 385 5.81 12.52 -21.26
N THR A 386 6.45 13.02 -20.21
CA THR A 386 6.80 12.22 -19.03
C THR A 386 5.56 11.64 -18.37
N ALA A 387 4.52 12.45 -18.12
CA ALA A 387 3.25 11.98 -17.57
C ALA A 387 2.58 10.94 -18.48
N ALA A 388 2.55 11.18 -19.80
CA ALA A 388 1.98 10.26 -20.79
C ALA A 388 2.71 8.90 -20.82
N SER A 389 4.05 8.90 -20.72
CA SER A 389 4.83 7.66 -20.68
C SER A 389 4.53 6.83 -19.43
N ILE A 390 4.37 7.49 -18.26
CA ILE A 390 4.04 6.85 -16.99
C ILE A 390 2.62 6.24 -17.03
N VAL A 391 1.65 6.97 -17.56
CA VAL A 391 0.28 6.47 -17.74
C VAL A 391 0.23 5.28 -18.68
N SER A 392 1.00 5.31 -19.78
CA SER A 392 1.10 4.18 -20.71
C SER A 392 1.71 2.94 -20.05
N GLN A 393 2.73 3.10 -19.19
CA GLN A 393 3.27 2.00 -18.39
C GLN A 393 2.22 1.44 -17.44
N SER A 394 1.52 2.29 -16.70
CA SER A 394 0.47 1.89 -15.75
C SER A 394 -0.65 1.11 -16.42
N LYS A 395 -1.05 1.47 -17.66
CA LYS A 395 -2.01 0.70 -18.44
C LYS A 395 -1.59 -0.76 -18.63
N GLY A 396 -0.31 -1.01 -18.93
CA GLY A 396 0.23 -2.38 -19.05
C GLY A 396 0.13 -3.17 -17.73
N LEU A 397 0.27 -2.48 -16.60
CA LEU A 397 0.16 -3.06 -15.26
C LEU A 397 -1.30 -3.29 -14.80
N CYS A 398 -2.29 -2.83 -15.54
CA CYS A 398 -3.72 -3.05 -15.24
C CYS A 398 -4.22 -4.44 -15.63
N MET A 399 -3.40 -5.29 -16.29
CA MET A 399 -3.78 -6.68 -16.52
C MET A 399 -3.99 -7.39 -15.17
N PRO A 400 -5.19 -7.95 -14.89
CA PRO A 400 -5.46 -8.54 -13.58
C PRO A 400 -4.53 -9.73 -13.29
N ALA A 401 -3.81 -9.68 -12.18
CA ALA A 401 -3.00 -10.81 -11.71
C ALA A 401 -3.89 -11.89 -11.08
N SER A 402 -4.95 -11.47 -10.37
CA SER A 402 -5.92 -12.36 -9.72
C SER A 402 -6.72 -13.25 -10.69
N ALA A 403 -6.71 -12.93 -11.98
CA ALA A 403 -7.37 -13.74 -13.00
C ALA A 403 -6.47 -14.87 -13.55
N ASP A 404 -5.21 -14.95 -13.11
CA ASP A 404 -4.25 -15.99 -13.51
C ASP A 404 -4.10 -17.04 -12.42
N SER A 405 -3.74 -18.27 -12.82
CA SER A 405 -3.44 -19.35 -11.89
C SER A 405 -2.46 -20.34 -12.52
N ILE A 406 -1.35 -20.59 -11.81
CA ILE A 406 -0.32 -21.54 -12.23
C ILE A 406 -0.20 -22.61 -11.16
N PRO A 407 -0.50 -23.92 -11.48
CA PRO A 407 -0.43 -24.99 -10.50
C PRO A 407 1.00 -25.20 -10.00
N THR A 408 1.14 -25.39 -8.68
CA THR A 408 2.41 -25.64 -7.98
C THR A 408 2.35 -26.90 -7.12
N SER A 409 3.46 -27.28 -6.47
CA SER A 409 3.51 -28.41 -5.54
C SER A 409 2.93 -29.71 -6.11
N GLN A 410 3.33 -30.09 -7.35
CA GLN A 410 2.85 -31.29 -8.07
C GLN A 410 1.31 -31.34 -8.25
N GLY A 411 0.68 -30.15 -8.36
CA GLY A 411 -0.77 -30.02 -8.52
C GLY A 411 -1.58 -30.08 -7.21
N GLN A 412 -0.93 -30.18 -6.06
CA GLN A 412 -1.61 -30.03 -4.76
C GLN A 412 -2.17 -28.62 -4.61
N GLU A 413 -1.47 -27.63 -5.16
CA GLU A 413 -1.84 -26.22 -5.22
C GLU A 413 -2.26 -25.91 -6.66
N ASP A 414 -3.42 -26.43 -7.07
CA ASP A 414 -3.93 -26.41 -8.46
C ASP A 414 -4.67 -25.11 -8.82
N HIS A 415 -5.01 -24.29 -7.82
CA HIS A 415 -5.56 -22.95 -7.97
C HIS A 415 -4.90 -22.00 -6.98
N VAL A 416 -4.30 -20.92 -7.48
CA VAL A 416 -3.53 -19.95 -6.70
C VAL A 416 -3.99 -18.52 -7.01
N SER A 417 -3.81 -17.59 -6.07
CA SER A 417 -4.39 -16.24 -6.15
C SER A 417 -3.58 -15.23 -6.96
N MET A 418 -2.29 -15.45 -7.16
CA MET A 418 -1.33 -14.46 -7.67
C MET A 418 -1.33 -13.13 -6.88
N GLY A 419 -1.75 -13.16 -5.62
CA GLY A 419 -1.93 -11.97 -4.80
C GLY A 419 -0.64 -11.16 -4.56
N ALA A 420 0.51 -11.84 -4.49
CA ALA A 420 1.79 -11.14 -4.40
C ALA A 420 2.08 -10.31 -5.68
N ASN A 421 1.77 -10.84 -6.86
CA ASN A 421 1.88 -10.11 -8.12
C ASN A 421 0.88 -8.95 -8.19
N ALA A 422 -0.35 -9.12 -7.71
CA ALA A 422 -1.32 -8.04 -7.59
C ALA A 422 -0.78 -6.90 -6.70
N GLY A 423 -0.17 -7.24 -5.55
CA GLY A 423 0.40 -6.27 -4.61
C GLY A 423 1.60 -5.50 -5.17
N THR A 424 2.59 -6.18 -5.74
CA THR A 424 3.80 -5.53 -6.29
C THR A 424 3.50 -4.64 -7.49
N LYS A 425 2.56 -5.06 -8.34
CA LYS A 425 2.04 -4.28 -9.47
C LYS A 425 1.29 -3.02 -8.98
N LEU A 426 0.42 -3.17 -7.99
CA LEU A 426 -0.29 -2.06 -7.36
C LEU A 426 0.69 -1.04 -6.76
N TYR A 427 1.73 -1.49 -6.06
CA TYR A 427 2.79 -0.62 -5.54
C TYR A 427 3.38 0.28 -6.64
N THR A 428 3.68 -0.30 -7.79
CA THR A 428 4.24 0.44 -8.93
C THR A 428 3.25 1.48 -9.46
N VAL A 429 1.97 1.12 -9.62
CA VAL A 429 0.94 2.02 -10.16
C VAL A 429 0.62 3.16 -9.19
N VAL A 430 0.58 2.92 -7.90
CA VAL A 430 0.38 3.99 -6.89
C VAL A 430 1.52 5.01 -6.93
N ASN A 431 2.78 4.56 -7.00
CA ASN A 431 3.93 5.45 -7.16
C ASN A 431 3.92 6.21 -8.50
N ASN A 432 3.47 5.57 -9.56
CA ASN A 432 3.30 6.22 -10.87
C ASN A 432 2.22 7.31 -10.80
N THR A 433 1.09 7.04 -10.13
CA THR A 433 0.02 8.03 -9.92
C THR A 433 0.52 9.25 -9.15
N GLU A 434 1.32 9.05 -8.10
CA GLU A 434 1.95 10.16 -7.35
C GLU A 434 2.79 11.05 -8.27
N ARG A 435 3.64 10.44 -9.13
CA ARG A 435 4.47 11.19 -10.09
C ARG A 435 3.64 11.97 -11.09
N VAL A 436 2.56 11.38 -11.62
CA VAL A 436 1.68 12.06 -12.58
C VAL A 436 0.96 13.23 -11.94
N LEU A 437 0.44 13.07 -10.71
CA LEU A 437 -0.17 14.16 -9.94
C LEU A 437 0.83 15.28 -9.63
N ALA A 438 2.07 14.94 -9.29
CA ALA A 438 3.15 15.92 -9.07
C ALA A 438 3.47 16.72 -10.34
N ILE A 439 3.47 16.07 -11.52
CA ILE A 439 3.63 16.74 -12.80
C ILE A 439 2.44 17.65 -13.09
N GLU A 440 1.21 17.22 -12.81
CA GLU A 440 0.02 18.09 -12.96
C GLU A 440 0.12 19.32 -12.05
N LEU A 441 0.50 19.16 -10.77
CA LEU A 441 0.71 20.27 -9.84
C LEU A 441 1.75 21.27 -10.37
N PHE A 442 2.87 20.77 -10.90
CA PHE A 442 3.92 21.59 -11.47
C PHE A 442 3.41 22.43 -12.66
N ASN A 443 2.64 21.80 -13.57
CA ASN A 443 2.04 22.49 -14.72
C ASN A 443 0.91 23.44 -14.31
N ALA A 444 0.05 23.05 -13.36
CA ALA A 444 -1.08 23.86 -12.91
C ALA A 444 -0.62 25.13 -12.17
N ALA A 445 0.36 24.98 -11.28
CA ALA A 445 0.97 26.14 -10.61
C ALA A 445 1.64 27.10 -11.60
N GLN A 446 2.33 26.57 -12.61
CA GLN A 446 2.91 27.39 -13.70
C GLN A 446 1.81 28.12 -14.48
N ALA A 447 0.76 27.42 -14.88
CA ALA A 447 -0.35 27.95 -15.65
C ALA A 447 -1.12 29.06 -14.90
N LEU A 448 -1.27 28.92 -13.58
CA LEU A 448 -1.98 29.90 -12.76
C LEU A 448 -1.31 31.29 -12.80
N GLU A 449 0.01 31.37 -12.89
CA GLU A 449 0.71 32.67 -12.93
C GLU A 449 0.37 33.49 -14.18
N PHE A 450 -0.04 32.85 -15.27
CA PHE A 450 -0.53 33.55 -16.47
C PHE A 450 -1.96 34.10 -16.31
N ARG A 451 -2.61 33.86 -15.17
CA ARG A 451 -3.91 34.44 -14.79
C ARG A 451 -3.77 35.73 -14.00
N ARG A 452 -2.59 36.02 -13.47
CA ARG A 452 -2.37 37.22 -12.66
C ARG A 452 -2.75 38.49 -13.45
N PRO A 453 -3.39 39.51 -12.79
CA PRO A 453 -3.52 39.67 -11.33
C PRO A 453 -4.71 38.95 -10.69
N GLU A 454 -5.55 38.24 -11.46
CA GLU A 454 -6.67 37.47 -10.92
C GLU A 454 -6.17 36.39 -9.97
N GLN A 455 -6.89 36.19 -8.85
CA GLN A 455 -6.52 35.21 -7.83
C GLN A 455 -7.45 34.01 -7.85
N THR A 456 -6.89 32.83 -7.60
CA THR A 456 -7.68 31.63 -7.27
C THR A 456 -8.29 31.76 -5.88
N SER A 457 -8.92 30.71 -5.36
CA SER A 457 -9.50 30.73 -4.01
C SER A 457 -8.42 30.95 -2.93
N PRO A 458 -8.77 31.52 -1.76
CA PRO A 458 -7.81 31.70 -0.67
C PRO A 458 -7.12 30.40 -0.23
N VAL A 459 -7.80 29.25 -0.33
CA VAL A 459 -7.25 27.94 0.00
C VAL A 459 -6.17 27.54 -1.01
N LEU A 460 -6.44 27.68 -2.29
CA LEU A 460 -5.51 27.34 -3.36
C LEU A 460 -4.36 28.36 -3.48
N GLU A 461 -4.59 29.65 -3.17
CA GLU A 461 -3.50 30.63 -3.10
C GLU A 461 -2.48 30.26 -2.00
N ARG A 462 -2.94 29.81 -0.84
CA ARG A 462 -2.03 29.32 0.22
C ARG A 462 -1.26 28.09 -0.23
N LEU A 463 -1.93 27.16 -0.90
CA LEU A 463 -1.27 25.97 -1.47
C LEU A 463 -0.16 26.38 -2.44
N VAL A 464 -0.47 27.26 -3.40
CA VAL A 464 0.50 27.76 -4.40
C VAL A 464 1.64 28.53 -3.73
N ALA A 465 1.35 29.37 -2.74
CA ALA A 465 2.38 30.10 -1.99
C ALA A 465 3.36 29.14 -1.28
N ASN A 466 2.87 28.07 -0.66
CA ASN A 466 3.72 27.05 -0.05
C ASN A 466 4.52 26.28 -1.10
N TYR A 467 3.89 25.91 -2.21
CA TYR A 467 4.55 25.23 -3.31
C TYR A 467 5.67 26.07 -3.94
N ARG A 468 5.47 27.40 -4.09
CA ARG A 468 6.46 28.35 -4.62
C ARG A 468 7.70 28.50 -3.74
N GLN A 469 7.68 28.09 -2.49
CA GLN A 469 8.86 28.05 -1.64
C GLN A 469 9.86 26.98 -2.10
N VAL A 470 9.40 25.90 -2.76
CA VAL A 470 10.23 24.77 -3.20
C VAL A 470 10.38 24.68 -4.71
N VAL A 471 9.38 25.15 -5.48
CA VAL A 471 9.35 25.15 -6.94
C VAL A 471 9.03 26.57 -7.45
N PRO A 472 10.01 27.32 -8.00
CA PRO A 472 9.78 28.68 -8.48
C PRO A 472 8.93 28.69 -9.76
N PHE A 473 8.47 29.89 -10.16
CA PHE A 473 7.98 30.13 -11.51
C PHE A 473 9.13 29.98 -12.51
N ILE A 474 8.89 29.32 -13.63
CA ILE A 474 9.89 29.06 -14.67
C ILE A 474 9.64 30.03 -15.82
N SER A 475 10.52 31.04 -15.98
CA SER A 475 10.45 32.05 -17.04
C SER A 475 11.12 31.57 -18.33
N ASP A 476 12.22 30.87 -18.20
CA ASP A 476 13.05 30.36 -19.28
C ASP A 476 13.37 28.89 -19.09
N ASP A 477 13.78 28.19 -20.17
CA ASP A 477 14.07 26.77 -20.10
C ASP A 477 15.16 26.45 -19.07
N VAL A 478 14.88 25.47 -18.20
CA VAL A 478 15.76 24.96 -17.15
C VAL A 478 15.76 23.43 -17.18
N VAL A 479 16.65 22.82 -16.40
CA VAL A 479 16.61 21.37 -16.17
C VAL A 479 15.38 21.03 -15.32
N MET A 480 14.40 20.32 -15.91
CA MET A 480 13.06 20.14 -15.33
C MET A 480 12.97 19.03 -14.28
N TYR A 481 13.77 17.93 -14.39
CA TYR A 481 13.60 16.76 -13.51
C TYR A 481 13.75 17.07 -12.00
N PRO A 482 14.60 18.01 -11.55
CA PRO A 482 14.68 18.31 -10.11
C PRO A 482 13.41 18.94 -9.57
N TYR A 483 12.68 19.71 -10.39
CA TYR A 483 11.40 20.31 -9.98
C TYR A 483 10.27 19.29 -9.93
N ILE A 484 10.28 18.29 -10.84
CA ILE A 484 9.37 17.16 -10.75
C ILE A 484 9.63 16.36 -9.44
N ALA A 485 10.90 16.09 -9.13
CA ALA A 485 11.26 15.41 -7.87
C ALA A 485 10.81 16.20 -6.63
N LYS A 486 11.04 17.52 -6.60
CA LYS A 486 10.56 18.39 -5.53
C LYS A 486 9.03 18.44 -5.43
N SER A 487 8.33 18.33 -6.56
CA SER A 487 6.87 18.25 -6.57
C SER A 487 6.36 16.94 -5.97
N VAL A 488 7.04 15.82 -6.22
CA VAL A 488 6.74 14.54 -5.56
C VAL A 488 6.99 14.65 -4.06
N GLU A 489 8.14 15.18 -3.64
CA GLU A 489 8.48 15.40 -2.23
C GLU A 489 7.45 16.31 -1.54
N PHE A 490 6.97 17.34 -2.23
CA PHE A 490 5.93 18.24 -1.72
C PHE A 490 4.64 17.47 -1.41
N LEU A 491 4.17 16.59 -2.31
CA LEU A 491 2.98 15.77 -2.05
C LEU A 491 3.16 14.80 -0.87
N GLN A 492 4.39 14.35 -0.63
CA GLN A 492 4.72 13.41 0.45
C GLN A 492 4.83 14.09 1.82
N THR A 493 5.28 15.34 1.87
CA THR A 493 5.65 16.01 3.12
C THR A 493 4.65 17.07 3.57
N GLN A 494 3.85 17.61 2.66
CA GLN A 494 2.92 18.68 3.00
C GLN A 494 1.56 18.16 3.45
N THR A 495 0.98 18.89 4.39
CA THR A 495 -0.42 18.66 4.80
C THR A 495 -1.37 19.17 3.71
N LEU A 496 -2.41 18.40 3.47
CA LEU A 496 -3.49 18.80 2.57
C LEU A 496 -4.14 20.10 3.04
N PRO A 497 -4.54 20.98 2.11
CA PRO A 497 -5.26 22.20 2.47
C PRO A 497 -6.55 21.88 3.21
N ASP A 498 -6.73 22.47 4.38
CA ASP A 498 -8.00 22.41 5.08
C ASP A 498 -9.05 23.26 4.33
N THR A 499 -10.18 22.63 4.00
CA THR A 499 -11.31 23.28 3.34
C THR A 499 -12.31 23.87 4.34
N ASN A 500 -12.18 23.55 5.64
CA ASN A 500 -12.97 24.21 6.67
C ASN A 500 -12.38 25.60 6.91
N PRO A 501 -13.13 26.70 6.67
CA PRO A 501 -12.70 27.98 7.14
C PRO A 501 -12.66 27.91 8.66
N THR A 502 -11.48 28.06 9.24
CA THR A 502 -11.38 28.42 10.66
C THR A 502 -12.19 29.69 10.84
N LEU A 503 -13.34 29.58 11.50
CA LEU A 503 -14.11 30.70 12.03
C LEU A 503 -13.26 31.54 12.94
#